data_27c19367d654948bd25ead34f3fcd828
#
_entry.id   27c19367d654948bd25ead34f3fcd828
#
_cell.length_a   1.000
_cell.length_b   1.000
_cell.length_c   1.000
_cell.angle_alpha   90.00
_cell.angle_beta   90.00
_cell.angle_gamma   90.00
#
_symmetry.space_group_name_H-M   'P 1'
#
loop_
_entity.id
_entity.type
_entity.pdbx_description
1 polymer ?
#
loop_
_entity_poly.entity_id
_entity_poly.type
_entity_poly.pdbx_seq_one_letter_code
_entity_poly.pdbx_strand_id
1 'polypeptide(L)'
;GYSSAASDVYKRQNLFSNIAYTFLQILIAFSVAKAFGANQYLGAVIGMIMIHPSLQNAYTVATEGVQQTQSVFFGLYHIDMVGYQGHVIPVVIAVWILSVLEKKLHKIVPEVLDLFVTPLVSVFVTGYLTLSIVGPIFVWAENAILGAIQWMLTLPLGLGSLIMGSLYAPTVVTGIHQMYTAIDIGQLAKYGVTYWLPLASAANVAQGAAALAVAVKSKDQKIKSLALPSSLSAFMGITEPAIFGVNLRFFKPFIAGCIGGGCGALYASLVHLGAKGTGVTGIFGILLCLNQPLQYLIEMVIAVGVAFVISFLIYKDAEPKAATADAAETAAVENMETTDTVATDDTTAATTEETLTS
;
A
#
# COMPACT_ATOMS: atom_id res chain seq x y z
N GLY A 1 -4.80 -21.72 -32.90
CA GLY A 1 -5.14 -22.45 -31.66
C GLY A 1 -4.24 -22.14 -30.46
N TYR A 2 -2.92 -22.04 -30.67
CA TYR A 2 -1.97 -21.76 -29.57
C TYR A 2 -2.09 -20.33 -29.01
N SER A 3 -2.44 -19.35 -29.83
CA SER A 3 -2.62 -17.96 -29.40
C SER A 3 -3.82 -17.77 -28.46
N SER A 4 -4.93 -18.50 -28.67
CA SER A 4 -6.11 -18.40 -27.81
C SER A 4 -5.89 -19.07 -26.45
N ALA A 5 -5.25 -20.25 -26.41
CA ALA A 5 -4.97 -20.96 -25.16
C ALA A 5 -3.98 -20.17 -24.27
N ALA A 6 -2.94 -19.58 -24.85
CA ALA A 6 -2.01 -18.72 -24.11
C ALA A 6 -2.70 -17.47 -23.57
N SER A 7 -3.60 -16.86 -24.35
CA SER A 7 -4.43 -15.73 -23.90
C SER A 7 -5.35 -16.10 -22.73
N ASP A 8 -5.95 -17.30 -22.77
CA ASP A 8 -6.86 -17.76 -21.73
C ASP A 8 -6.12 -18.10 -20.42
N VAL A 9 -4.93 -18.69 -20.52
CA VAL A 9 -4.05 -18.93 -19.35
C VAL A 9 -3.64 -17.59 -18.74
N TYR A 10 -3.21 -16.62 -19.56
CA TYR A 10 -2.83 -15.29 -19.10
C TYR A 10 -4.00 -14.57 -18.40
N LYS A 11 -5.21 -14.61 -18.96
CA LYS A 11 -6.40 -14.00 -18.35
C LYS A 11 -6.71 -14.62 -16.99
N ARG A 12 -6.60 -15.95 -16.86
CA ARG A 12 -6.81 -16.64 -15.57
C ARG A 12 -5.73 -16.29 -14.55
N GLN A 13 -4.46 -16.29 -14.94
CA GLN A 13 -3.36 -15.88 -14.06
C GLN A 13 -3.54 -14.43 -13.59
N ASN A 14 -3.91 -13.53 -14.48
CA ASN A 14 -4.15 -12.13 -14.14
C ASN A 14 -5.31 -11.97 -13.15
N LEU A 15 -6.37 -12.77 -13.29
CA LEU A 15 -7.49 -12.77 -12.35
C LEU A 15 -7.02 -13.09 -10.91
N PHE A 16 -6.24 -14.14 -10.73
CA PHE A 16 -5.77 -14.55 -9.39
C PHE A 16 -4.70 -13.61 -8.82
N SER A 17 -3.78 -13.14 -9.65
CA SER A 17 -2.68 -12.29 -9.21
C SER A 17 -3.13 -10.86 -8.85
N ASN A 18 -4.20 -10.38 -9.49
CA ASN A 18 -4.63 -8.98 -9.37
C ASN A 18 -5.84 -8.76 -8.42
N ILE A 19 -6.44 -9.84 -7.90
CA ILE A 19 -7.69 -9.74 -7.14
C ILE A 19 -7.57 -8.85 -5.89
N ALA A 20 -6.47 -8.98 -5.14
CA ALA A 20 -6.25 -8.19 -3.94
C ALA A 20 -6.11 -6.69 -4.26
N TYR A 21 -5.44 -6.36 -5.35
CA TYR A 21 -5.28 -4.97 -5.80
C TYR A 21 -6.58 -4.38 -6.36
N THR A 22 -7.36 -5.18 -7.07
CA THR A 22 -8.66 -4.76 -7.60
C THR A 22 -9.63 -4.36 -6.49
N PHE A 23 -9.61 -5.07 -5.37
CA PHE A 23 -10.48 -4.84 -4.22
C PHE A 23 -9.75 -4.23 -3.01
N LEU A 24 -8.60 -3.60 -3.26
CA LEU A 24 -7.75 -3.02 -2.22
C LEU A 24 -8.52 -2.03 -1.32
N GLN A 25 -9.41 -1.22 -1.90
CA GLN A 25 -10.23 -0.25 -1.17
C GLN A 25 -11.14 -0.90 -0.13
N ILE A 26 -11.67 -2.08 -0.44
CA ILE A 26 -12.50 -2.83 0.52
C ILE A 26 -11.64 -3.32 1.68
N LEU A 27 -10.46 -3.88 1.40
CA LEU A 27 -9.53 -4.38 2.41
C LEU A 27 -9.02 -3.25 3.33
N ILE A 28 -8.68 -2.11 2.73
CA ILE A 28 -8.28 -0.91 3.49
C ILE A 28 -9.43 -0.43 4.35
N ALA A 29 -10.61 -0.25 3.78
CA ALA A 29 -11.78 0.25 4.50
C ALA A 29 -12.17 -0.64 5.68
N PHE A 30 -12.11 -1.96 5.51
CA PHE A 30 -12.34 -2.94 6.57
C PHE A 30 -11.32 -2.79 7.72
N SER A 31 -10.03 -2.69 7.38
CA SER A 31 -8.94 -2.57 8.35
C SER A 31 -8.96 -1.23 9.08
N VAL A 32 -9.22 -0.15 8.35
CA VAL A 32 -9.30 1.21 8.90
C VAL A 32 -10.50 1.38 9.82
N ALA A 33 -11.66 0.76 9.49
CA ALA A 33 -12.83 0.74 10.36
C ALA A 33 -12.50 0.13 11.73
N LYS A 34 -11.75 -0.98 11.76
CA LYS A 34 -11.25 -1.57 13.00
C LYS A 34 -10.35 -0.59 13.76
N ALA A 35 -9.41 0.05 13.09
CA ALA A 35 -8.47 0.99 13.71
C ALA A 35 -9.17 2.21 14.32
N PHE A 36 -10.25 2.69 13.68
CA PHE A 36 -11.05 3.80 14.18
C PHE A 36 -12.18 3.38 15.14
N GLY A 37 -12.33 2.08 15.44
CA GLY A 37 -13.36 1.56 16.33
C GLY A 37 -14.76 1.74 15.76
N ALA A 38 -14.95 1.55 14.46
CA ALA A 38 -16.20 1.48 13.73
C ALA A 38 -16.52 0.04 13.33
N ASN A 39 -17.74 -0.22 12.88
CA ASN A 39 -18.13 -1.51 12.36
C ASN A 39 -17.36 -1.82 11.06
N GLN A 40 -16.59 -2.91 11.05
CA GLN A 40 -15.75 -3.30 9.93
C GLN A 40 -16.55 -3.63 8.66
N TYR A 41 -17.75 -4.21 8.81
CA TYR A 41 -18.60 -4.54 7.67
C TYR A 41 -19.18 -3.29 7.01
N LEU A 42 -19.55 -2.27 7.82
CA LEU A 42 -19.96 -0.97 7.28
C LEU A 42 -18.81 -0.27 6.59
N GLY A 43 -17.59 -0.37 7.14
CA GLY A 43 -16.38 0.07 6.46
C GLY A 43 -16.19 -0.60 5.10
N ALA A 44 -16.32 -1.93 5.03
CA ALA A 44 -16.25 -2.65 3.77
C ALA A 44 -17.29 -2.18 2.75
N VAL A 45 -18.53 -1.91 3.19
CA VAL A 45 -19.60 -1.37 2.32
C VAL A 45 -19.19 -0.01 1.74
N ILE A 46 -18.59 0.88 2.53
CA ILE A 46 -18.05 2.15 2.00
C ILE A 46 -16.98 1.89 0.93
N GLY A 47 -16.05 0.96 1.19
CA GLY A 47 -15.06 0.55 0.17
C GLY A 47 -15.71 0.02 -1.11
N MET A 48 -16.77 -0.77 -1.02
CA MET A 48 -17.54 -1.28 -2.17
C MET A 48 -18.22 -0.15 -2.96
N ILE A 49 -18.80 0.84 -2.27
CA ILE A 49 -19.41 2.02 -2.89
C ILE A 49 -18.38 2.78 -3.71
N MET A 50 -17.16 2.95 -3.18
CA MET A 50 -16.09 3.71 -3.82
C MET A 50 -15.52 3.05 -5.08
N ILE A 51 -15.69 1.74 -5.27
CA ILE A 51 -15.25 1.01 -6.47
C ILE A 51 -16.41 0.36 -7.23
N HIS A 52 -17.62 0.88 -7.02
CA HIS A 52 -18.82 0.29 -7.62
C HIS A 52 -18.72 0.25 -9.17
N PRO A 53 -19.17 -0.83 -9.83
CA PRO A 53 -19.10 -0.98 -11.29
C PRO A 53 -19.79 0.12 -12.11
N SER A 54 -20.74 0.86 -11.51
CA SER A 54 -21.37 2.04 -12.16
C SER A 54 -20.44 3.25 -12.23
N LEU A 55 -19.30 3.22 -11.53
CA LEU A 55 -18.26 4.24 -11.64
C LEU A 55 -17.24 3.80 -12.68
N GLN A 56 -16.76 4.74 -13.51
CA GLN A 56 -15.67 4.46 -14.44
C GLN A 56 -14.40 4.07 -13.65
N ASN A 57 -13.69 3.04 -14.13
CA ASN A 57 -12.45 2.62 -13.46
C ASN A 57 -11.40 3.74 -13.51
N ALA A 58 -10.82 4.11 -12.37
CA ALA A 58 -9.83 5.18 -12.27
C ALA A 58 -8.61 4.96 -13.20
N TYR A 59 -8.20 3.72 -13.41
CA TYR A 59 -7.05 3.41 -14.27
C TYR A 59 -7.33 3.63 -15.77
N THR A 60 -8.60 3.58 -16.20
CA THR A 60 -8.95 3.82 -17.61
C THR A 60 -9.06 5.31 -17.94
N VAL A 61 -9.19 6.17 -16.95
CA VAL A 61 -9.30 7.64 -17.15
C VAL A 61 -8.06 8.19 -17.87
N ALA A 62 -6.88 7.64 -17.61
CA ALA A 62 -5.65 8.08 -18.26
C ALA A 62 -5.63 7.84 -19.79
N THR A 63 -6.41 6.86 -20.29
CA THR A 63 -6.48 6.49 -21.70
C THR A 63 -7.77 6.93 -22.40
N GLU A 64 -8.88 6.93 -21.67
CA GLU A 64 -10.22 7.15 -22.23
C GLU A 64 -10.80 8.52 -21.87
N GLY A 65 -10.19 9.23 -20.91
CA GLY A 65 -10.74 10.45 -20.32
C GLY A 65 -11.96 10.15 -19.41
N VAL A 66 -12.50 11.19 -18.80
CA VAL A 66 -13.72 11.10 -17.99
C VAL A 66 -14.92 11.00 -18.92
N GLN A 67 -15.71 9.92 -18.81
CA GLN A 67 -16.82 9.65 -19.71
C GLN A 67 -18.17 10.11 -19.18
N GLN A 68 -18.33 10.15 -17.84
CA GLN A 68 -19.59 10.51 -17.20
C GLN A 68 -19.37 11.50 -16.08
N THR A 69 -20.21 12.52 -16.04
CA THR A 69 -20.31 13.51 -14.96
C THR A 69 -21.71 13.54 -14.40
N GLN A 70 -21.86 13.81 -13.11
CA GLN A 70 -23.14 13.96 -12.45
C GLN A 70 -23.23 15.30 -11.74
N SER A 71 -24.38 15.97 -11.88
CA SER A 71 -24.70 17.19 -11.12
C SER A 71 -24.96 16.85 -9.65
N VAL A 72 -24.39 17.61 -8.75
CA VAL A 72 -24.54 17.45 -7.30
C VAL A 72 -25.10 18.73 -6.68
N PHE A 73 -25.80 18.61 -5.56
CA PHE A 73 -26.45 19.71 -4.85
C PHE A 73 -27.29 20.62 -5.77
N PHE A 74 -28.27 20.00 -6.47
CA PHE A 74 -29.20 20.71 -7.37
C PHE A 74 -28.51 21.46 -8.54
N GLY A 75 -27.35 20.94 -8.98
CA GLY A 75 -26.62 21.54 -10.12
C GLY A 75 -25.59 22.59 -9.71
N LEU A 76 -25.24 22.67 -8.42
CA LEU A 76 -24.24 23.62 -7.95
C LEU A 76 -22.85 23.34 -8.53
N TYR A 77 -22.50 22.07 -8.70
CA TYR A 77 -21.28 21.62 -9.37
C TYR A 77 -21.46 20.21 -9.95
N HIS A 78 -20.50 19.82 -10.81
CA HIS A 78 -20.46 18.51 -11.42
C HIS A 78 -19.31 17.70 -10.83
N ILE A 79 -19.56 16.42 -10.58
CA ILE A 79 -18.54 15.45 -10.19
C ILE A 79 -18.33 14.44 -11.30
N ASP A 80 -17.10 13.95 -11.44
CA ASP A 80 -16.76 12.88 -12.33
C ASP A 80 -17.19 11.55 -11.73
N MET A 81 -17.92 10.74 -12.48
CA MET A 81 -18.38 9.41 -12.05
C MET A 81 -17.25 8.39 -12.22
N VAL A 82 -16.16 8.62 -11.51
CA VAL A 82 -14.94 7.81 -11.51
C VAL A 82 -14.79 7.10 -10.17
N GLY A 83 -14.40 5.82 -10.23
CA GLY A 83 -14.14 5.03 -9.03
C GLY A 83 -12.79 5.40 -8.41
N TYR A 84 -12.60 4.98 -7.17
CA TYR A 84 -11.43 5.32 -6.36
C TYR A 84 -10.40 4.18 -6.31
N GLN A 85 -10.27 3.40 -7.40
CA GLN A 85 -9.26 2.36 -7.51
C GLN A 85 -7.85 2.98 -7.42
N GLY A 86 -7.02 2.49 -6.51
CA GLY A 86 -5.68 3.03 -6.25
C GLY A 86 -5.62 4.25 -5.30
N HIS A 87 -6.76 4.82 -4.91
CA HIS A 87 -6.81 6.00 -4.05
C HIS A 87 -6.97 5.60 -2.57
N VAL A 88 -5.89 5.58 -1.79
CA VAL A 88 -5.89 5.14 -0.39
C VAL A 88 -6.45 6.21 0.55
N ILE A 89 -6.01 7.47 0.38
CA ILE A 89 -6.34 8.58 1.28
C ILE A 89 -7.85 8.85 1.36
N PRO A 90 -8.59 8.95 0.23
CA PRO A 90 -10.04 9.13 0.26
C PRO A 90 -10.77 8.03 1.04
N VAL A 91 -10.32 6.77 0.93
CA VAL A 91 -10.90 5.63 1.66
C VAL A 91 -10.72 5.79 3.16
N VAL A 92 -9.51 6.14 3.61
CA VAL A 92 -9.21 6.33 5.05
C VAL A 92 -10.09 7.43 5.63
N ILE A 93 -10.26 8.54 4.91
CA ILE A 93 -11.09 9.67 5.38
C ILE A 93 -12.58 9.32 5.35
N ALA A 94 -13.05 8.61 4.33
CA ALA A 94 -14.42 8.14 4.27
C ALA A 94 -14.77 7.26 5.49
N VAL A 95 -13.89 6.32 5.83
CA VAL A 95 -14.09 5.44 6.98
C VAL A 95 -13.94 6.18 8.32
N TRP A 96 -13.10 7.22 8.39
CA TRP A 96 -13.05 8.09 9.56
C TRP A 96 -14.40 8.82 9.75
N ILE A 97 -14.99 9.37 8.68
CA ILE A 97 -16.32 10.00 8.72
C ILE A 97 -17.37 8.99 9.18
N LEU A 98 -17.35 7.76 8.60
CA LEU A 98 -18.23 6.67 9.04
C LEU A 98 -18.12 6.43 10.54
N SER A 99 -16.90 6.30 11.07
CA SER A 99 -16.65 6.05 12.50
C SER A 99 -17.21 7.16 13.40
N VAL A 100 -17.02 8.42 13.00
CA VAL A 100 -17.54 9.56 13.76
C VAL A 100 -19.07 9.57 13.75
N LEU A 101 -19.66 9.31 12.58
CA LEU A 101 -21.12 9.33 12.41
C LEU A 101 -21.79 8.17 13.15
N GLU A 102 -21.29 6.95 12.99
CA GLU A 102 -21.77 5.75 13.66
C GLU A 102 -21.76 5.93 15.20
N LYS A 103 -20.62 6.36 15.76
CA LYS A 103 -20.50 6.61 17.20
C LYS A 103 -21.43 7.69 17.72
N LYS A 104 -21.74 8.71 16.92
CA LYS A 104 -22.71 9.75 17.30
C LYS A 104 -24.14 9.21 17.23
N LEU A 105 -24.47 8.46 16.19
CA LEU A 105 -25.83 7.92 16.00
C LEU A 105 -26.18 6.93 17.10
N HIS A 106 -25.28 6.03 17.51
CA HIS A 106 -25.49 5.13 18.64
C HIS A 106 -25.82 5.83 19.96
N LYS A 107 -25.47 7.12 20.11
CA LYS A 107 -25.80 7.91 21.31
C LYS A 107 -27.15 8.62 21.22
N ILE A 108 -27.69 8.81 20.03
CA ILE A 108 -28.86 9.62 19.75
C ILE A 108 -30.08 8.76 19.42
N VAL A 109 -29.82 7.66 18.70
CA VAL A 109 -30.90 6.76 18.24
C VAL A 109 -31.34 5.86 19.39
N PRO A 110 -32.66 5.70 19.63
CA PRO A 110 -33.17 4.77 20.62
C PRO A 110 -32.76 3.32 20.31
N GLU A 111 -32.47 2.52 21.34
CA GLU A 111 -31.99 1.14 21.22
C GLU A 111 -32.83 0.26 20.28
N VAL A 112 -34.16 0.43 20.29
CA VAL A 112 -35.11 -0.32 19.46
C VAL A 112 -34.85 -0.10 17.95
N LEU A 113 -34.42 1.10 17.58
CA LEU A 113 -34.17 1.50 16.19
C LEU A 113 -32.68 1.47 15.79
N ASP A 114 -31.79 1.40 16.76
CA ASP A 114 -30.36 1.59 16.56
C ASP A 114 -29.78 0.57 15.60
N LEU A 115 -30.18 -0.69 15.70
CA LEU A 115 -29.71 -1.77 14.83
C LEU A 115 -30.00 -1.53 13.34
N PHE A 116 -31.04 -0.77 13.02
CA PHE A 116 -31.45 -0.50 11.65
C PHE A 116 -31.07 0.91 11.19
N VAL A 117 -31.39 1.94 12.00
CA VAL A 117 -31.22 3.34 11.61
C VAL A 117 -29.75 3.73 11.56
N THR A 118 -28.94 3.33 12.54
CA THR A 118 -27.52 3.71 12.60
C THR A 118 -26.72 3.19 11.42
N PRO A 119 -26.74 1.90 11.03
CA PRO A 119 -26.04 1.44 9.85
C PRO A 119 -26.54 2.10 8.57
N LEU A 120 -27.86 2.20 8.39
CA LEU A 120 -28.45 2.77 7.18
C LEU A 120 -28.01 4.22 6.97
N VAL A 121 -28.21 5.06 8.01
CA VAL A 121 -27.88 6.49 7.94
C VAL A 121 -26.37 6.70 7.82
N SER A 122 -25.57 5.94 8.59
CA SER A 122 -24.11 6.05 8.54
C SER A 122 -23.56 5.74 7.15
N VAL A 123 -23.99 4.65 6.54
CA VAL A 123 -23.53 4.27 5.18
C VAL A 123 -24.02 5.25 4.13
N PHE A 124 -25.32 5.62 4.18
CA PHE A 124 -25.89 6.52 3.19
C PHE A 124 -25.21 7.91 3.23
N VAL A 125 -25.13 8.52 4.41
CA VAL A 125 -24.54 9.85 4.57
C VAL A 125 -23.05 9.83 4.24
N THR A 126 -22.30 8.83 4.76
CA THR A 126 -20.88 8.71 4.46
C THR A 126 -20.64 8.47 2.98
N GLY A 127 -21.37 7.56 2.35
CA GLY A 127 -21.23 7.26 0.92
C GLY A 127 -21.51 8.49 0.06
N TYR A 128 -22.61 9.22 0.37
CA TYR A 128 -22.94 10.44 -0.34
C TYR A 128 -21.89 11.54 -0.18
N LEU A 129 -21.42 11.80 1.06
CA LEU A 129 -20.36 12.79 1.32
C LEU A 129 -19.04 12.39 0.67
N THR A 130 -18.73 11.10 0.66
CA THR A 130 -17.50 10.58 0.04
C THR A 130 -17.50 10.83 -1.45
N LEU A 131 -18.57 10.45 -2.16
CA LEU A 131 -18.62 10.62 -3.62
C LEU A 131 -18.78 12.09 -4.02
N SER A 132 -19.48 12.90 -3.22
CA SER A 132 -19.81 14.28 -3.59
C SER A 132 -18.76 15.31 -3.16
N ILE A 133 -18.04 15.09 -2.07
CA ILE A 133 -17.16 16.11 -1.47
C ILE A 133 -15.75 15.57 -1.26
N VAL A 134 -15.63 14.52 -0.44
CA VAL A 134 -14.30 14.01 0.00
C VAL A 134 -13.50 13.53 -1.20
N GLY A 135 -14.11 12.64 -2.01
CA GLY A 135 -13.46 12.06 -3.17
C GLY A 135 -12.96 13.11 -4.17
N PRO A 136 -13.80 14.00 -4.70
CA PRO A 136 -13.37 15.03 -5.62
C PRO A 136 -12.24 15.92 -5.11
N ILE A 137 -12.27 16.32 -3.81
CA ILE A 137 -11.20 17.13 -3.21
C ILE A 137 -9.87 16.36 -3.21
N PHE A 138 -9.90 15.10 -2.79
CA PHE A 138 -8.67 14.29 -2.71
C PHE A 138 -8.16 13.90 -4.09
N VAL A 139 -9.03 13.54 -5.03
CA VAL A 139 -8.64 13.29 -6.44
C VAL A 139 -8.00 14.54 -7.05
N TRP A 140 -8.55 15.73 -6.79
CA TRP A 140 -7.92 16.97 -7.23
C TRP A 140 -6.51 17.17 -6.63
N ALA A 141 -6.36 16.95 -5.32
CA ALA A 141 -5.06 17.06 -4.65
C ALA A 141 -4.06 16.03 -5.18
N GLU A 142 -4.51 14.79 -5.39
CA GLU A 142 -3.72 13.72 -5.95
C GLU A 142 -3.29 14.03 -7.39
N ASN A 143 -4.19 14.53 -8.23
CA ASN A 143 -3.86 14.96 -9.60
C ASN A 143 -2.86 16.11 -9.61
N ALA A 144 -2.94 17.03 -8.64
CA ALA A 144 -1.95 18.11 -8.50
C ALA A 144 -0.56 17.54 -8.16
N ILE A 145 -0.49 16.52 -7.28
CA ILE A 145 0.75 15.80 -6.95
C ILE A 145 1.30 15.09 -8.20
N LEU A 146 0.45 14.33 -8.93
CA LEU A 146 0.86 13.65 -10.16
C LEU A 146 1.37 14.65 -11.21
N GLY A 147 0.70 15.78 -11.38
CA GLY A 147 1.15 16.86 -12.27
C GLY A 147 2.50 17.43 -11.86
N ALA A 148 2.72 17.67 -10.57
CA ALA A 148 4.00 18.13 -10.05
C ALA A 148 5.12 17.10 -10.28
N ILE A 149 4.84 15.81 -10.10
CA ILE A 149 5.79 14.73 -10.37
C ILE A 149 6.15 14.69 -11.86
N GLN A 150 5.13 14.71 -12.73
CA GLN A 150 5.36 14.72 -14.18
C GLN A 150 6.20 15.92 -14.62
N TRP A 151 5.92 17.11 -14.07
CA TRP A 151 6.73 18.29 -14.31
C TRP A 151 8.18 18.11 -13.80
N MET A 152 8.38 17.57 -12.59
CA MET A 152 9.71 17.27 -12.08
C MET A 152 10.51 16.34 -12.99
N LEU A 153 9.87 15.31 -13.56
CA LEU A 153 10.56 14.39 -14.48
C LEU A 153 11.04 15.06 -15.77
N THR A 154 10.57 16.26 -16.10
CA THR A 154 11.06 17.04 -17.24
C THR A 154 12.31 17.87 -16.92
N LEU A 155 12.74 17.91 -15.66
CA LEU A 155 13.94 18.67 -15.27
C LEU A 155 15.19 18.11 -15.94
N PRO A 156 16.10 18.99 -16.39
CA PRO A 156 17.31 18.58 -17.10
C PRO A 156 18.24 17.76 -16.22
N LEU A 157 19.15 17.01 -16.87
CA LEU A 157 20.18 16.19 -16.21
C LEU A 157 19.64 15.10 -15.27
N GLY A 158 18.36 14.72 -15.39
CA GLY A 158 17.73 13.71 -14.54
C GLY A 158 17.53 14.13 -13.09
N LEU A 159 17.62 15.45 -12.78
CA LEU A 159 17.44 15.95 -11.41
C LEU A 159 16.07 15.62 -10.83
N GLY A 160 15.02 15.67 -11.65
CA GLY A 160 13.69 15.28 -11.22
C GLY A 160 13.60 13.81 -10.85
N SER A 161 14.25 12.93 -11.63
CA SER A 161 14.31 11.50 -11.32
C SER A 161 15.13 11.22 -10.06
N LEU A 162 16.22 11.94 -9.83
CA LEU A 162 16.99 11.86 -8.58
C LEU A 162 16.10 12.19 -7.37
N ILE A 163 15.39 13.35 -7.44
CA ILE A 163 14.51 13.80 -6.36
C ILE A 163 13.38 12.80 -6.15
N MET A 164 12.69 12.39 -7.23
CA MET A 164 11.56 11.47 -7.11
C MET A 164 11.97 10.07 -6.69
N GLY A 165 13.10 9.55 -7.17
CA GLY A 165 13.63 8.27 -6.70
C GLY A 165 13.98 8.29 -5.21
N SER A 166 14.46 9.45 -4.70
CA SER A 166 14.70 9.65 -3.27
C SER A 166 13.40 9.80 -2.46
N LEU A 167 12.39 10.44 -3.01
CA LEU A 167 11.10 10.66 -2.35
C LEU A 167 10.11 9.49 -2.53
N TYR A 168 10.42 8.51 -3.38
CA TYR A 168 9.51 7.39 -3.64
C TYR A 168 9.16 6.62 -2.36
N ALA A 169 10.15 6.21 -1.56
CA ALA A 169 9.90 5.50 -0.30
C ALA A 169 9.08 6.33 0.73
N PRO A 170 9.31 7.63 0.95
CA PRO A 170 8.39 8.51 1.68
C PRO A 170 6.95 8.46 1.17
N THR A 171 6.72 8.42 -0.13
CA THR A 171 5.35 8.32 -0.67
C THR A 171 4.74 6.92 -0.51
N VAL A 172 5.57 5.87 -0.41
CA VAL A 172 5.10 4.53 -0.02
C VAL A 172 4.55 4.56 1.40
N VAL A 173 5.23 5.24 2.32
CA VAL A 173 4.79 5.37 3.72
C VAL A 173 3.43 6.06 3.83
N THR A 174 3.14 7.02 2.97
CA THR A 174 1.84 7.73 2.94
C THR A 174 0.75 7.00 2.15
N GLY A 175 1.10 5.93 1.43
CA GLY A 175 0.17 5.21 0.54
C GLY A 175 -0.11 5.89 -0.81
N ILE A 176 0.44 7.09 -1.07
CA ILE A 176 0.26 7.84 -2.33
C ILE A 176 0.82 7.07 -3.52
N HIS A 177 1.86 6.26 -3.32
CA HIS A 177 2.52 5.50 -4.40
C HIS A 177 1.58 4.61 -5.22
N GLN A 178 0.44 4.20 -4.68
CA GLN A 178 -0.56 3.38 -5.40
C GLN A 178 -1.14 4.10 -6.62
N MET A 179 -1.16 5.43 -6.61
CA MET A 179 -1.64 6.24 -7.72
C MET A 179 -0.65 6.31 -8.89
N TYR A 180 0.60 5.98 -8.68
CA TYR A 180 1.65 6.13 -9.71
C TYR A 180 1.46 5.19 -10.89
N THR A 181 0.63 4.16 -10.76
CA THR A 181 0.17 3.34 -11.89
C THR A 181 -0.49 4.20 -12.99
N ALA A 182 -1.14 5.31 -12.64
CA ALA A 182 -1.69 6.25 -13.61
C ALA A 182 -0.59 6.93 -14.45
N ILE A 183 0.58 7.21 -13.85
CA ILE A 183 1.75 7.75 -14.57
C ILE A 183 2.26 6.71 -15.57
N ASP A 184 2.42 5.46 -15.13
CA ASP A 184 2.85 4.37 -16.01
C ASP A 184 1.93 4.21 -17.21
N ILE A 185 0.62 4.09 -16.96
CA ILE A 185 -0.39 3.92 -18.01
C ILE A 185 -0.40 5.12 -18.96
N GLY A 186 -0.36 6.34 -18.43
CA GLY A 186 -0.31 7.56 -19.22
C GLY A 186 0.94 7.66 -20.11
N GLN A 187 2.12 7.28 -19.59
CA GLN A 187 3.36 7.27 -20.37
C GLN A 187 3.35 6.15 -21.42
N LEU A 188 2.87 4.95 -21.08
CA LEU A 188 2.74 3.85 -22.04
C LEU A 188 1.80 4.23 -23.19
N ALA A 189 0.66 4.86 -22.91
CA ALA A 189 -0.27 5.32 -23.92
C ALA A 189 0.32 6.39 -24.85
N LYS A 190 1.13 7.32 -24.29
CA LYS A 190 1.69 8.46 -25.03
C LYS A 190 3.00 8.14 -25.75
N TYR A 191 3.88 7.37 -25.12
CA TYR A 191 5.25 7.16 -25.59
C TYR A 191 5.54 5.70 -25.96
N GLY A 192 4.63 4.75 -25.68
CA GLY A 192 4.86 3.32 -25.85
C GLY A 192 5.83 2.69 -24.84
N VAL A 193 6.36 3.50 -23.94
CA VAL A 193 7.23 3.10 -22.83
C VAL A 193 6.94 3.95 -21.59
N THR A 194 7.20 3.40 -20.42
CA THR A 194 7.17 4.16 -19.17
C THR A 194 8.57 4.33 -18.62
N TYR A 195 8.91 5.55 -18.23
CA TYR A 195 10.16 5.91 -17.51
C TYR A 195 9.98 5.88 -16.00
N TRP A 196 8.75 5.74 -15.54
CA TRP A 196 8.42 5.69 -14.12
C TRP A 196 8.77 4.35 -13.49
N LEU A 197 8.50 3.24 -14.17
CA LEU A 197 8.72 1.90 -13.63
C LEU A 197 10.19 1.61 -13.28
N PRO A 198 11.20 1.95 -14.10
CA PRO A 198 12.61 1.83 -13.69
C PRO A 198 12.90 2.64 -12.42
N LEU A 199 12.48 3.90 -12.35
CA LEU A 199 12.65 4.75 -11.16
C LEU A 199 12.05 4.09 -9.89
N ALA A 200 10.84 3.58 -9.97
CA ALA A 200 10.20 2.86 -8.88
C ALA A 200 10.97 1.59 -8.49
N SER A 201 11.47 0.87 -9.48
CA SER A 201 12.28 -0.34 -9.27
C SER A 201 13.59 -0.03 -8.55
N ALA A 202 14.30 1.04 -8.94
CA ALA A 202 15.50 1.50 -8.25
C ALA A 202 15.24 1.82 -6.78
N ALA A 203 14.16 2.55 -6.50
CA ALA A 203 13.77 2.90 -5.13
C ALA A 203 13.42 1.65 -4.29
N ASN A 204 12.72 0.68 -4.89
CA ASN A 204 12.32 -0.55 -4.20
C ASN A 204 13.53 -1.40 -3.82
N VAL A 205 14.46 -1.65 -4.76
CA VAL A 205 15.65 -2.46 -4.47
C VAL A 205 16.62 -1.74 -3.53
N ALA A 206 16.66 -0.39 -3.57
CA ALA A 206 17.46 0.39 -2.63
C ALA A 206 16.96 0.22 -1.18
N GLN A 207 15.65 0.21 -0.95
CA GLN A 207 15.09 -0.08 0.38
C GLN A 207 15.41 -1.52 0.80
N GLY A 208 15.35 -2.48 -0.12
CA GLY A 208 15.78 -3.85 0.12
C GLY A 208 17.26 -3.95 0.51
N ALA A 209 18.13 -3.24 -0.20
CA ALA A 209 19.58 -3.22 0.08
C ALA A 209 19.90 -2.56 1.43
N ALA A 210 19.16 -1.50 1.79
CA ALA A 210 19.29 -0.87 3.09
C ALA A 210 18.92 -1.84 4.24
N ALA A 211 17.83 -2.61 4.08
CA ALA A 211 17.42 -3.65 5.03
C ALA A 211 18.42 -4.83 5.06
N LEU A 212 19.00 -5.21 3.90
CA LEU A 212 20.04 -6.23 3.83
C LEU A 212 21.28 -5.81 4.62
N ALA A 213 21.70 -4.55 4.52
CA ALA A 213 22.82 -4.03 5.30
C ALA A 213 22.57 -4.13 6.82
N VAL A 214 21.32 -3.90 7.25
CA VAL A 214 20.89 -4.13 8.65
C VAL A 214 21.03 -5.60 9.01
N ALA A 215 20.52 -6.52 8.16
CA ALA A 215 20.59 -7.96 8.39
C ALA A 215 22.04 -8.46 8.53
N VAL A 216 22.96 -7.94 7.70
CA VAL A 216 24.37 -8.33 7.72
C VAL A 216 25.08 -7.78 8.97
N LYS A 217 24.84 -6.51 9.32
CA LYS A 217 25.59 -5.80 10.35
C LYS A 217 25.06 -6.02 11.76
N SER A 218 23.76 -6.24 11.94
CA SER A 218 23.16 -6.43 13.26
C SER A 218 23.70 -7.67 13.95
N LYS A 219 23.87 -7.59 15.27
CA LYS A 219 24.22 -8.73 16.14
C LYS A 219 22.97 -9.43 16.70
N ASP A 220 21.83 -8.77 16.68
CA ASP A 220 20.56 -9.31 17.19
C ASP A 220 19.94 -10.28 16.17
N GLN A 221 19.78 -11.54 16.58
CA GLN A 221 19.19 -12.59 15.73
C GLN A 221 17.72 -12.29 15.39
N LYS A 222 16.96 -11.63 16.24
CA LYS A 222 15.57 -11.25 15.96
C LYS A 222 15.51 -10.21 14.83
N ILE A 223 16.45 -9.24 14.84
CA ILE A 223 16.55 -8.26 13.77
C ILE A 223 16.96 -8.92 12.46
N LYS A 224 17.94 -9.83 12.47
CA LYS A 224 18.38 -10.56 11.29
C LYS A 224 17.27 -11.40 10.66
N SER A 225 16.53 -12.15 11.50
CA SER A 225 15.44 -13.02 11.02
C SER A 225 14.27 -12.25 10.43
N LEU A 226 14.11 -10.97 10.79
CA LEU A 226 13.13 -10.08 10.18
C LEU A 226 13.70 -9.37 8.93
N ALA A 227 14.93 -8.85 9.02
CA ALA A 227 15.50 -7.99 7.99
C ALA A 227 15.85 -8.74 6.70
N LEU A 228 16.31 -10.00 6.80
CA LEU A 228 16.70 -10.78 5.63
C LEU A 228 15.50 -11.13 4.72
N PRO A 229 14.39 -11.71 5.22
CA PRO A 229 13.20 -11.94 4.39
C PRO A 229 12.58 -10.64 3.86
N SER A 230 12.56 -9.58 4.67
CA SER A 230 12.07 -8.27 4.27
C SER A 230 12.88 -7.66 3.13
N SER A 231 14.20 -7.80 3.17
CA SER A 231 15.09 -7.40 2.08
C SER A 231 14.79 -8.18 0.79
N LEU A 232 14.65 -9.51 0.89
CA LEU A 232 14.31 -10.35 -0.26
C LEU A 232 12.96 -9.95 -0.88
N SER A 233 11.95 -9.69 -0.05
CA SER A 233 10.65 -9.19 -0.49
C SER A 233 10.79 -7.88 -1.29
N ALA A 234 11.59 -6.94 -0.80
CA ALA A 234 11.80 -5.66 -1.48
C ALA A 234 12.55 -5.81 -2.81
N PHE A 235 13.51 -6.72 -2.91
CA PHE A 235 14.16 -7.07 -4.20
C PHE A 235 13.16 -7.65 -5.20
N MET A 236 12.11 -8.31 -4.74
CA MET A 236 11.02 -8.81 -5.59
C MET A 236 9.96 -7.74 -5.90
N GLY A 237 10.13 -6.50 -5.41
CA GLY A 237 9.23 -5.37 -5.66
C GLY A 237 8.21 -5.08 -4.56
N ILE A 238 8.19 -5.86 -3.47
CA ILE A 238 7.27 -5.68 -2.33
C ILE A 238 8.05 -5.07 -1.17
N THR A 239 7.99 -3.76 -1.04
CA THR A 239 8.87 -2.97 -0.15
C THR A 239 8.35 -2.76 1.26
N GLU A 240 7.07 -2.94 1.50
CA GLU A 240 6.40 -2.66 2.77
C GLU A 240 7.07 -3.39 3.96
N PRO A 241 7.44 -4.68 3.87
CA PRO A 241 8.12 -5.35 4.97
C PRO A 241 9.49 -4.74 5.29
N ALA A 242 10.24 -4.31 4.27
CA ALA A 242 11.54 -3.69 4.46
C ALA A 242 11.42 -2.27 5.03
N ILE A 243 10.48 -1.48 4.50
CA ILE A 243 10.27 -0.09 4.93
C ILE A 243 9.72 -0.06 6.36
N PHE A 244 8.58 -0.72 6.62
CA PHE A 244 7.90 -0.63 7.92
C PHE A 244 8.53 -1.55 8.98
N GLY A 245 8.95 -2.75 8.61
CA GLY A 245 9.52 -3.72 9.54
C GLY A 245 10.94 -3.39 10.00
N VAL A 246 11.75 -2.79 9.12
CA VAL A 246 13.18 -2.59 9.35
C VAL A 246 13.60 -1.14 9.22
N ASN A 247 13.46 -0.54 8.03
CA ASN A 247 14.13 0.70 7.70
C ASN A 247 13.61 1.90 8.50
N LEU A 248 12.29 2.04 8.64
CA LEU A 248 11.68 3.10 9.45
C LEU A 248 11.92 2.91 10.95
N ARG A 249 12.00 1.67 11.42
CA ARG A 249 12.28 1.38 12.82
C ARG A 249 13.63 1.96 13.27
N PHE A 250 14.65 1.91 12.40
CA PHE A 250 15.98 2.47 12.65
C PHE A 250 16.20 3.83 12.01
N PHE A 251 15.35 4.28 11.13
CA PHE A 251 15.33 5.52 10.38
C PHE A 251 16.54 5.75 9.46
N LYS A 252 17.76 5.52 9.92
CA LYS A 252 18.99 5.67 9.12
C LYS A 252 19.02 4.79 7.87
N PRO A 253 18.68 3.49 7.93
CA PRO A 253 18.54 2.65 6.75
C PRO A 253 17.50 3.17 5.76
N PHE A 254 16.39 3.75 6.26
CA PHE A 254 15.37 4.36 5.41
C PHE A 254 15.95 5.50 4.56
N ILE A 255 16.72 6.40 5.17
CA ILE A 255 17.40 7.50 4.46
C ILE A 255 18.42 6.95 3.45
N ALA A 256 19.18 5.91 3.83
CA ALA A 256 20.13 5.27 2.92
C ALA A 256 19.43 4.69 1.68
N GLY A 257 18.29 4.03 1.87
CA GLY A 257 17.45 3.55 0.77
C GLY A 257 16.91 4.68 -0.11
N CYS A 258 16.49 5.80 0.48
CA CYS A 258 16.07 6.98 -0.29
C CYS A 258 17.20 7.53 -1.18
N ILE A 259 18.42 7.66 -0.65
CA ILE A 259 19.58 8.14 -1.40
C ILE A 259 19.93 7.15 -2.53
N GLY A 260 19.98 5.85 -2.23
CA GLY A 260 20.27 4.82 -3.23
C GLY A 260 19.23 4.78 -4.35
N GLY A 261 17.95 4.89 -4.01
CA GLY A 261 16.86 4.98 -4.97
C GLY A 261 16.98 6.20 -5.89
N GLY A 262 17.33 7.35 -5.34
CA GLY A 262 17.60 8.56 -6.12
C GLY A 262 18.77 8.39 -7.09
N CYS A 263 19.88 7.78 -6.66
CA CYS A 263 21.04 7.55 -7.52
C CYS A 263 20.73 6.59 -8.67
N GLY A 264 19.99 5.50 -8.41
CA GLY A 264 19.52 4.59 -9.46
C GLY A 264 18.60 5.29 -10.46
N ALA A 265 17.60 6.01 -9.96
CA ALA A 265 16.65 6.76 -10.78
C ALA A 265 17.34 7.85 -11.63
N LEU A 266 18.37 8.51 -11.10
CA LEU A 266 19.18 9.44 -11.86
C LEU A 266 19.84 8.76 -13.06
N TYR A 267 20.48 7.61 -12.83
CA TYR A 267 21.09 6.84 -13.90
C TYR A 267 20.07 6.43 -14.96
N ALA A 268 18.92 5.87 -14.54
CA ALA A 268 17.84 5.48 -15.45
C ALA A 268 17.39 6.65 -16.36
N SER A 269 17.27 7.84 -15.78
CA SER A 269 16.89 9.05 -16.52
C SER A 269 17.96 9.45 -17.53
N LEU A 270 19.25 9.42 -17.16
CA LEU A 270 20.34 9.80 -18.03
C LEU A 270 20.48 8.89 -19.27
N VAL A 271 20.19 7.59 -19.11
CA VAL A 271 20.22 6.62 -20.21
C VAL A 271 18.87 6.44 -20.91
N HIS A 272 17.86 7.22 -20.52
CA HIS A 272 16.49 7.12 -21.02
C HIS A 272 15.93 5.69 -20.94
N LEU A 273 16.14 5.04 -19.81
CA LEU A 273 15.69 3.68 -19.56
C LEU A 273 14.17 3.64 -19.48
N GLY A 274 13.54 2.91 -20.40
CA GLY A 274 12.08 2.81 -20.49
C GLY A 274 11.62 1.35 -20.45
N ALA A 275 10.55 1.10 -19.69
CA ALA A 275 9.88 -0.19 -19.62
C ALA A 275 8.70 -0.24 -20.60
N LYS A 276 8.45 -1.41 -21.22
CA LYS A 276 7.36 -1.64 -22.18
C LYS A 276 6.04 -2.09 -21.54
N GLY A 277 5.98 -2.10 -20.22
CA GLY A 277 4.80 -2.49 -19.44
C GLY A 277 4.90 -1.97 -18.03
N THR A 278 3.87 -2.21 -17.23
CA THR A 278 3.80 -1.82 -15.83
C THR A 278 3.39 -3.01 -14.94
N GLY A 279 3.51 -2.87 -13.63
CA GLY A 279 2.98 -3.80 -12.62
C GLY A 279 4.04 -4.62 -11.90
N VAL A 280 5.22 -4.84 -12.46
CA VAL A 280 6.30 -5.62 -11.81
C VAL A 280 7.54 -4.76 -11.65
N THR A 281 7.96 -4.55 -10.42
CA THR A 281 9.16 -3.77 -10.06
C THR A 281 10.26 -4.67 -9.47
N GLY A 282 11.34 -4.07 -9.02
CA GLY A 282 12.46 -4.81 -8.44
C GLY A 282 13.22 -5.64 -9.48
N ILE A 283 13.81 -6.75 -9.08
CA ILE A 283 14.63 -7.58 -9.98
C ILE A 283 13.81 -8.09 -11.18
N PHE A 284 12.57 -8.45 -10.97
CA PHE A 284 11.70 -8.94 -12.05
C PHE A 284 11.26 -7.87 -13.06
N GLY A 285 11.41 -6.59 -12.72
CA GLY A 285 11.17 -5.47 -13.66
C GLY A 285 12.05 -5.54 -14.91
N ILE A 286 13.16 -6.28 -14.88
CA ILE A 286 14.01 -6.53 -16.05
C ILE A 286 13.22 -7.14 -17.21
N LEU A 287 12.18 -7.94 -16.92
CA LEU A 287 11.33 -8.57 -17.95
C LEU A 287 10.53 -7.52 -18.74
N LEU A 288 10.28 -6.36 -18.17
CA LEU A 288 9.59 -5.24 -18.82
C LEU A 288 10.59 -4.29 -19.51
N CYS A 289 11.88 -4.42 -19.20
CA CYS A 289 12.97 -3.60 -19.74
C CYS A 289 13.89 -4.40 -20.69
N LEU A 290 13.39 -5.44 -21.34
CA LEU A 290 14.19 -6.30 -22.26
C LEU A 290 14.73 -5.54 -23.49
N ASN A 291 14.26 -4.34 -23.76
CA ASN A 291 14.83 -3.44 -24.74
C ASN A 291 16.18 -2.85 -24.30
N GLN A 292 16.45 -2.75 -22.99
CA GLN A 292 17.66 -2.17 -22.39
C GLN A 292 18.09 -2.94 -21.12
N PRO A 293 18.29 -4.27 -21.18
CA PRO A 293 18.48 -5.10 -19.99
C PRO A 293 19.78 -4.77 -19.26
N LEU A 294 20.84 -4.40 -19.98
CA LEU A 294 22.11 -4.03 -19.38
C LEU A 294 22.00 -2.74 -18.56
N GLN A 295 21.31 -1.73 -19.10
CA GLN A 295 21.08 -0.47 -18.40
C GLN A 295 20.24 -0.69 -17.14
N TYR A 296 19.23 -1.57 -17.20
CA TYR A 296 18.44 -1.93 -16.04
C TYR A 296 19.29 -2.60 -14.94
N LEU A 297 20.17 -3.51 -15.32
CA LEU A 297 21.09 -4.14 -14.36
C LEU A 297 22.06 -3.13 -13.72
N ILE A 298 22.61 -2.21 -14.51
CA ILE A 298 23.49 -1.16 -13.99
C ILE A 298 22.74 -0.26 -13.01
N GLU A 299 21.51 0.14 -13.33
CA GLU A 299 20.63 0.89 -12.44
C GLU A 299 20.44 0.18 -11.11
N MET A 300 20.11 -1.14 -11.15
CA MET A 300 19.96 -1.96 -9.95
C MET A 300 21.24 -2.01 -9.11
N VAL A 301 22.39 -2.21 -9.75
CA VAL A 301 23.69 -2.24 -9.07
C VAL A 301 24.00 -0.90 -8.41
N ILE A 302 23.74 0.21 -9.06
CA ILE A 302 23.92 1.56 -8.48
C ILE A 302 23.00 1.74 -7.26
N ALA A 303 21.71 1.48 -7.41
CA ALA A 303 20.72 1.66 -6.35
C ALA A 303 21.05 0.80 -5.12
N VAL A 304 21.31 -0.50 -5.34
CA VAL A 304 21.67 -1.46 -4.30
C VAL A 304 23.00 -1.11 -3.65
N GLY A 305 24.04 -0.83 -4.44
CA GLY A 305 25.39 -0.53 -3.93
C GLY A 305 25.41 0.72 -3.04
N VAL A 306 24.81 1.80 -3.52
CA VAL A 306 24.74 3.07 -2.76
C VAL A 306 23.95 2.89 -1.47
N ALA A 307 22.75 2.30 -1.55
CA ALA A 307 21.91 2.10 -0.38
C ALA A 307 22.55 1.18 0.64
N PHE A 308 23.12 0.06 0.20
CA PHE A 308 23.79 -0.90 1.07
C PHE A 308 25.00 -0.27 1.78
N VAL A 309 25.90 0.36 1.05
CA VAL A 309 27.11 0.98 1.63
C VAL A 309 26.75 2.06 2.63
N ILE A 310 25.86 2.98 2.27
CA ILE A 310 25.45 4.04 3.19
C ILE A 310 24.77 3.43 4.43
N SER A 311 23.80 2.54 4.24
CA SER A 311 23.11 1.89 5.35
C SER A 311 24.09 1.14 6.26
N PHE A 312 25.01 0.37 5.69
CA PHE A 312 26.02 -0.36 6.42
C PHE A 312 26.94 0.56 7.26
N LEU A 313 27.32 1.72 6.73
CA LEU A 313 28.17 2.67 7.44
C LEU A 313 27.44 3.35 8.59
N ILE A 314 26.18 3.81 8.35
CA ILE A 314 25.46 4.65 9.31
C ILE A 314 24.59 3.86 10.31
N TYR A 315 24.26 2.58 10.00
CA TYR A 315 23.50 1.74 10.91
C TYR A 315 24.35 1.41 12.15
N LYS A 316 23.73 1.51 13.29
CA LYS A 316 24.27 1.01 14.57
C LYS A 316 23.16 0.18 15.22
N ASP A 317 23.54 -0.95 15.80
CA ASP A 317 22.60 -1.69 16.65
C ASP A 317 22.08 -0.74 17.73
N ALA A 318 20.78 -0.73 17.96
CA ALA A 318 20.23 -0.06 19.11
C ALA A 318 20.82 -0.75 20.35
N GLU A 319 21.41 0.01 21.28
CA GLU A 319 21.69 -0.51 22.59
C GLU A 319 20.37 -1.11 23.13
N PRO A 320 20.40 -2.31 23.74
CA PRO A 320 19.21 -2.89 24.31
C PRO A 320 18.65 -1.86 25.30
N LYS A 321 17.58 -1.16 24.92
CA LYS A 321 16.78 -0.45 25.91
C LYS A 321 16.41 -1.51 26.94
N ALA A 322 16.87 -1.36 28.17
CA ALA A 322 16.41 -2.15 29.28
C ALA A 322 14.90 -2.20 29.17
N ALA A 323 14.37 -3.43 29.06
CA ALA A 323 12.94 -3.64 28.92
C ALA A 323 12.27 -2.80 30.00
N THR A 324 11.50 -1.81 29.60
CA THR A 324 10.68 -1.08 30.55
C THR A 324 9.78 -2.13 31.18
N ALA A 325 9.69 -2.13 32.49
CA ALA A 325 8.97 -3.12 33.30
C ALA A 325 7.55 -3.39 32.82
N ASP A 326 6.94 -2.42 32.11
CA ASP A 326 5.61 -2.50 31.50
C ASP A 326 5.47 -3.57 30.40
N ALA A 327 6.53 -3.87 29.62
CA ALA A 327 6.46 -4.90 28.57
C ALA A 327 6.58 -6.32 29.16
N ALA A 328 7.24 -6.46 30.31
CA ALA A 328 7.33 -7.73 31.04
C ALA A 328 6.01 -8.05 31.77
N GLU A 329 5.32 -7.01 32.25
CA GLU A 329 4.04 -7.14 32.94
C GLU A 329 2.92 -7.49 31.98
N THR A 330 2.90 -6.91 30.76
CA THR A 330 1.92 -7.25 29.72
C THR A 330 2.09 -8.69 29.21
N ALA A 331 3.34 -9.15 29.04
CA ALA A 331 3.62 -10.54 28.64
C ALA A 331 3.33 -11.55 29.75
N ALA A 332 3.44 -11.14 31.02
CA ALA A 332 3.09 -11.98 32.16
C ALA A 332 1.57 -12.13 32.33
N VAL A 333 0.80 -11.06 32.06
CA VAL A 333 -0.66 -11.08 32.11
C VAL A 333 -1.23 -11.95 30.96
N GLU A 334 -0.68 -11.84 29.75
CA GLU A 334 -1.12 -12.64 28.58
C GLU A 334 -0.81 -14.13 28.76
N ASN A 335 0.27 -14.49 29.46
CA ASN A 335 0.59 -15.87 29.81
C ASN A 335 -0.24 -16.41 30.99
N MET A 336 -0.78 -15.57 31.85
CA MET A 336 -1.70 -15.98 32.91
C MET A 336 -3.10 -16.25 32.39
N GLU A 337 -3.61 -15.44 31.44
CA GLU A 337 -4.91 -15.69 30.83
C GLU A 337 -4.95 -16.97 29.95
N THR A 338 -3.83 -17.33 29.31
CA THR A 338 -3.75 -18.58 28.54
C THR A 338 -3.63 -19.83 29.41
N THR A 339 -3.14 -19.72 30.66
CA THR A 339 -3.08 -20.86 31.58
C THR A 339 -4.42 -21.13 32.26
N ASP A 340 -5.24 -20.12 32.51
CA ASP A 340 -6.57 -20.29 33.11
C ASP A 340 -7.60 -20.86 32.13
N THR A 341 -7.46 -20.63 30.83
CA THR A 341 -8.35 -21.21 29.81
C THR A 341 -8.07 -22.69 29.53
N VAL A 342 -6.87 -23.18 29.79
CA VAL A 342 -6.53 -24.61 29.64
C VAL A 342 -6.94 -25.43 30.88
N ALA A 343 -7.01 -24.80 32.07
CA ALA A 343 -7.37 -25.49 33.31
C ALA A 343 -8.91 -25.69 33.47
N THR A 344 -9.74 -24.94 32.73
CA THR A 344 -11.21 -25.07 32.82
C THR A 344 -11.81 -26.07 31.83
N ASP A 345 -11.05 -26.50 30.79
CA ASP A 345 -11.54 -27.48 29.80
C ASP A 345 -11.32 -28.94 30.24
N ASP A 346 -10.39 -29.18 31.18
CA ASP A 346 -10.12 -30.55 31.67
C ASP A 346 -11.08 -31.01 32.81
N THR A 347 -11.85 -30.07 33.41
CA THR A 347 -12.80 -30.40 34.48
C THR A 347 -14.22 -30.67 33.98
N THR A 348 -14.55 -30.38 32.72
CA THR A 348 -15.85 -30.65 32.12
C THR A 348 -15.93 -31.98 31.36
N ALA A 349 -14.78 -32.61 31.06
CA ALA A 349 -14.75 -33.93 30.39
C ALA A 349 -14.89 -35.13 31.35
N ALA A 350 -14.66 -34.91 32.65
CA ALA A 350 -14.71 -36.02 33.64
C ALA A 350 -16.10 -36.27 34.25
N THR A 351 -17.11 -35.44 33.98
CA THR A 351 -18.46 -35.58 34.59
C THR A 351 -19.53 -36.11 33.66
N THR A 352 -19.18 -36.43 32.39
CA THR A 352 -20.16 -36.94 31.41
C THR A 352 -20.10 -38.44 31.16
N GLU A 353 -19.16 -39.19 31.74
CA GLU A 353 -19.02 -40.64 31.54
C GLU A 353 -19.69 -41.51 32.63
N GLU A 354 -20.21 -40.91 33.73
CA GLU A 354 -20.83 -41.70 34.83
C GLU A 354 -22.35 -41.83 34.78
N THR A 355 -23.05 -41.35 33.75
CA THR A 355 -24.53 -41.40 33.70
C THR A 355 -25.09 -42.28 32.55
N LEU A 356 -24.32 -43.16 31.92
CA LEU A 356 -24.79 -44.02 30.84
C LEU A 356 -24.66 -45.54 31.11
N THR A 357 -24.43 -45.96 32.37
CA THR A 357 -24.52 -47.37 32.78
C THR A 357 -25.27 -47.51 34.10
N SER A 358 -26.60 -47.35 34.04
CA SER A 358 -27.55 -47.97 34.97
C SER A 358 -28.95 -48.01 34.33
#